data_e8d8e44bd346e975c138e9c1489e2aa6
#
_entry.id   e8d8e44bd346e975c138e9c1489e2aa6
#
_cell.length_a   1.000
_cell.length_b   1.000
_cell.length_c   1.000
_cell.angle_alpha   90.00
_cell.angle_beta   90.00
_cell.angle_gamma   90.00
#
_symmetry.space_group_name_H-M   'P 1'
#
loop_
_entity.id
_entity.type
_entity.pdbx_description
1 polymer ?
#
loop_
_entity_poly.entity_id
_entity_poly.type
_entity_poly.pdbx_seq_one_letter_code
_entity_poly.pdbx_strand_id
1 'polypeptide(L)'
;MRLITRSDFDGLACGALLLEAKVVDSWMFAHPKDIQDGLIPVTENDVLANVPFAPGCGLWFDHHSSEEERLKIKGHYKGESRISPSAARIIYEYYGGKERFPNFDDLMLAVDKVDSGHLTAEEILNPTGWILIGFLMDPRTGLGRFRNFRISNYQLMEKLLVCCATMSTEEILNMPDIQERIKLYNEQTELFKQMIAEHSRV
;
A
#
# COMPACT_ATOMS: atom_id res chain seq x y z
N MET A 1 -3.66 6.18 -17.93
CA MET A 1 -2.58 5.15 -17.91
C MET A 1 -2.98 4.04 -16.95
N ARG A 2 -2.39 2.83 -17.07
CA ARG A 2 -2.61 1.74 -16.11
C ARG A 2 -1.56 1.80 -15.00
N LEU A 3 -2.00 1.74 -13.73
CA LEU A 3 -1.09 1.52 -12.59
C LEU A 3 -0.73 0.05 -12.45
N ILE A 4 0.55 -0.25 -12.23
CA ILE A 4 1.02 -1.54 -11.76
C ILE A 4 1.70 -1.30 -10.41
N THR A 5 1.16 -1.87 -9.34
CA THR A 5 1.62 -1.62 -7.98
C THR A 5 1.54 -2.89 -7.13
N ARG A 6 2.18 -2.86 -5.96
CA ARG A 6 2.10 -3.95 -4.99
C ARG A 6 0.75 -3.94 -4.25
N SER A 7 0.27 -5.13 -3.87
CA SER A 7 -0.94 -5.28 -3.07
C SER A 7 -0.64 -5.13 -1.57
N ASP A 8 -0.27 -3.93 -1.15
CA ASP A 8 -0.04 -3.54 0.23
C ASP A 8 -0.51 -2.09 0.48
N PHE A 9 -0.29 -1.56 1.68
CA PHE A 9 -0.81 -0.26 2.06
C PHE A 9 -0.14 0.90 1.31
N ASP A 10 1.17 0.82 1.03
CA ASP A 10 1.87 1.81 0.21
C ASP A 10 1.38 1.77 -1.24
N GLY A 11 1.22 0.57 -1.82
CA GLY A 11 0.65 0.41 -3.16
C GLY A 11 -0.79 0.93 -3.28
N LEU A 12 -1.61 0.75 -2.23
CA LEU A 12 -2.95 1.33 -2.14
C LEU A 12 -2.90 2.86 -2.19
N ALA A 13 -2.05 3.48 -1.36
CA ALA A 13 -1.91 4.93 -1.31
C ALA A 13 -1.33 5.51 -2.61
N CYS A 14 -0.35 4.84 -3.23
CA CYS A 14 0.13 5.19 -4.57
C CYS A 14 -1.02 5.26 -5.58
N GLY A 15 -1.89 4.24 -5.58
CA GLY A 15 -3.03 4.19 -6.48
C GLY A 15 -4.05 5.29 -6.22
N ALA A 16 -4.40 5.54 -4.95
CA ALA A 16 -5.33 6.60 -4.59
C ALA A 16 -4.83 8.00 -5.01
N LEU A 17 -3.55 8.29 -4.80
CA LEU A 17 -2.93 9.54 -5.22
C LEU A 17 -2.91 9.70 -6.75
N LEU A 18 -2.52 8.67 -7.48
CA LEU A 18 -2.45 8.70 -8.94
C LEU A 18 -3.84 8.77 -9.60
N LEU A 19 -4.84 8.15 -8.98
CA LEU A 19 -6.24 8.27 -9.40
C LEU A 19 -6.76 9.69 -9.18
N GLU A 20 -6.53 10.29 -7.99
CA GLU A 20 -6.90 11.67 -7.69
C GLU A 20 -6.14 12.68 -8.57
N ALA A 21 -4.89 12.40 -8.90
CA ALA A 21 -4.11 13.19 -9.85
C ALA A 21 -4.60 13.06 -11.30
N LYS A 22 -5.50 12.10 -11.60
CA LYS A 22 -6.01 11.77 -12.94
C LYS A 22 -4.91 11.28 -13.90
N VAL A 23 -3.89 10.65 -13.35
CA VAL A 23 -2.79 10.06 -14.11
C VAL A 23 -3.14 8.64 -14.56
N VAL A 24 -3.87 7.90 -13.70
CA VAL A 24 -4.29 6.52 -13.98
C VAL A 24 -5.81 6.41 -13.98
N ASP A 25 -6.31 5.46 -14.76
CA ASP A 25 -7.74 5.13 -14.95
C ASP A 25 -8.01 3.62 -14.79
N SER A 26 -6.95 2.85 -14.66
CA SER A 26 -6.99 1.41 -14.49
C SER A 26 -5.78 0.96 -13.66
N TRP A 27 -5.85 -0.23 -13.06
CA TRP A 27 -4.79 -0.72 -12.18
C TRP A 27 -4.68 -2.24 -12.19
N MET A 28 -3.53 -2.69 -11.72
CA MET A 28 -3.19 -4.08 -11.53
C MET A 28 -2.29 -4.22 -10.30
N PHE A 29 -2.59 -5.17 -9.42
CA PHE A 29 -1.67 -5.52 -8.34
C PHE A 29 -0.75 -6.65 -8.80
N ALA A 30 0.54 -6.47 -8.57
CA ALA A 30 1.58 -7.37 -9.02
C ALA A 30 2.54 -7.74 -7.89
N HIS A 31 3.09 -8.94 -7.96
CA HIS A 31 4.21 -9.30 -7.10
C HIS A 31 5.51 -8.71 -7.68
N PRO A 32 6.39 -8.09 -6.87
CA PRO A 32 7.64 -7.49 -7.35
C PRO A 32 8.49 -8.45 -8.20
N LYS A 33 8.52 -9.72 -7.82
CA LYS A 33 9.26 -10.76 -8.54
C LYS A 33 8.75 -10.98 -9.96
N ASP A 34 7.43 -10.90 -10.19
CA ASP A 34 6.85 -11.09 -11.51
C ASP A 34 7.24 -9.96 -12.48
N ILE A 35 7.41 -8.74 -11.96
CA ILE A 35 7.94 -7.59 -12.71
C ILE A 35 9.42 -7.83 -13.03
N GLN A 36 10.22 -8.27 -12.05
CA GLN A 36 11.65 -8.53 -12.24
C GLN A 36 11.92 -9.63 -13.27
N ASP A 37 11.09 -10.66 -13.27
CA ASP A 37 11.20 -11.82 -14.18
C ASP A 37 10.59 -11.54 -15.57
N GLY A 38 9.99 -10.34 -15.77
CA GLY A 38 9.38 -9.97 -17.05
C GLY A 38 8.12 -10.76 -17.39
N LEU A 39 7.44 -11.31 -16.38
CA LEU A 39 6.20 -12.08 -16.56
C LEU A 39 5.00 -11.16 -16.82
N ILE A 40 5.09 -9.90 -16.44
CA ILE A 40 4.07 -8.90 -16.66
C ILE A 40 4.51 -7.95 -17.78
N PRO A 41 3.78 -7.90 -18.89
CA PRO A 41 4.06 -6.95 -19.97
C PRO A 41 3.89 -5.51 -19.48
N VAL A 42 4.95 -4.70 -19.65
CA VAL A 42 4.99 -3.29 -19.28
C VAL A 42 5.18 -2.45 -20.54
N THR A 43 4.43 -1.36 -20.66
CA THR A 43 4.42 -0.46 -21.81
C THR A 43 4.54 1.01 -21.39
N GLU A 44 4.70 1.91 -22.33
CA GLU A 44 4.70 3.36 -22.09
C GLU A 44 3.38 3.91 -21.50
N ASN A 45 2.31 3.13 -21.54
CA ASN A 45 1.02 3.47 -20.93
C ASN A 45 0.88 2.97 -19.48
N ASP A 46 1.96 2.44 -18.90
CA ASP A 46 1.98 1.95 -17.54
C ASP A 46 2.74 2.88 -16.60
N VAL A 47 2.17 3.06 -15.40
CA VAL A 47 2.85 3.66 -14.25
C VAL A 47 3.23 2.53 -13.30
N LEU A 48 4.50 2.39 -13.00
CA LEU A 48 4.99 1.49 -11.97
C LEU A 48 5.15 2.27 -10.66
N ALA A 49 4.55 1.79 -9.57
CA ALA A 49 4.68 2.41 -8.25
C ALA A 49 4.85 1.33 -7.17
N ASN A 50 5.80 1.52 -6.25
CA ASN A 50 6.12 0.55 -5.19
C ASN A 50 6.45 -0.87 -5.73
N VAL A 51 7.03 -0.91 -6.92
CA VAL A 51 7.50 -2.13 -7.59
C VAL A 51 8.80 -1.83 -8.35
N PRO A 52 9.62 -2.86 -8.63
CA PRO A 52 10.87 -2.71 -9.35
C PRO A 52 10.71 -2.06 -10.72
N PHE A 53 11.73 -1.34 -11.15
CA PHE A 53 11.79 -0.76 -12.49
C PHE A 53 11.73 -1.84 -13.58
N ALA A 54 10.86 -1.61 -14.56
CA ALA A 54 10.85 -2.37 -15.82
C ALA A 54 11.00 -1.44 -17.02
N PRO A 55 11.94 -1.73 -17.95
CA PRO A 55 12.14 -0.92 -19.14
C PRO A 55 10.86 -0.82 -19.98
N GLY A 56 10.62 0.37 -20.50
CA GLY A 56 9.45 0.64 -21.35
C GLY A 56 8.23 1.18 -20.59
N CYS A 57 8.27 1.29 -19.26
CA CYS A 57 7.21 1.96 -18.51
C CYS A 57 7.15 3.46 -18.83
N GLY A 58 5.96 4.05 -18.75
CA GLY A 58 5.76 5.48 -18.97
C GLY A 58 6.23 6.32 -17.79
N LEU A 59 5.93 5.87 -16.57
CA LEU A 59 6.36 6.51 -15.31
C LEU A 59 6.79 5.44 -14.31
N TRP A 60 7.72 5.80 -13.42
CA TRP A 60 8.13 4.93 -12.32
C TRP A 60 8.39 5.71 -11.04
N PHE A 61 7.83 5.20 -9.92
CA PHE A 61 7.99 5.75 -8.57
C PHE A 61 8.36 4.63 -7.60
N ASP A 62 9.50 4.74 -6.92
CA ASP A 62 9.94 3.73 -5.96
C ASP A 62 10.84 4.33 -4.89
N HIS A 63 10.83 3.72 -3.70
CA HIS A 63 11.61 4.17 -2.54
C HIS A 63 12.65 3.15 -2.06
N HIS A 64 12.73 1.99 -2.71
CA HIS A 64 13.63 0.92 -2.31
C HIS A 64 15.07 1.18 -2.75
N SER A 65 15.99 1.25 -1.79
CA SER A 65 17.43 1.49 -2.05
C SER A 65 18.09 0.42 -2.95
N SER A 66 17.57 -0.81 -2.94
CA SER A 66 18.06 -1.90 -3.81
C SER A 66 17.91 -1.60 -5.30
N GLU A 67 16.98 -0.73 -5.68
CA GLU A 67 16.78 -0.35 -7.07
C GLU A 67 17.80 0.69 -7.56
N GLU A 68 18.36 1.52 -6.68
CA GLU A 68 19.42 2.48 -7.05
C GLU A 68 20.65 1.79 -7.65
N GLU A 69 21.06 0.64 -7.10
CA GLU A 69 22.19 -0.13 -7.64
C GLU A 69 21.85 -0.76 -9.00
N ARG A 70 20.61 -1.18 -9.19
CA ARG A 70 20.13 -1.76 -10.44
C ARG A 70 20.00 -0.71 -11.55
N LEU A 71 19.64 0.53 -11.19
CA LEU A 71 19.45 1.64 -12.12
C LEU A 71 20.74 2.18 -12.72
N LYS A 72 21.85 2.09 -12.01
CA LYS A 72 23.18 2.41 -12.58
C LYS A 72 23.46 1.64 -13.87
N ILE A 73 22.68 0.61 -14.14
CA ILE A 73 22.84 -0.32 -15.26
C ILE A 73 21.76 -0.14 -16.35
N LYS A 74 20.60 0.52 -16.10
CA LYS A 74 19.40 0.34 -16.93
C LYS A 74 18.78 1.59 -17.60
N GLY A 75 19.36 2.78 -17.51
CA GLY A 75 18.96 3.90 -18.36
C GLY A 75 17.95 4.89 -17.79
N HIS A 76 17.50 5.81 -18.63
CA HIS A 76 16.61 6.90 -18.24
C HIS A 76 15.16 6.43 -18.05
N TYR A 77 14.52 6.91 -16.99
CA TYR A 77 13.08 6.75 -16.71
C TYR A 77 12.45 8.12 -16.45
N LYS A 78 11.14 8.21 -16.59
CA LYS A 78 10.34 9.35 -16.13
C LYS A 78 9.72 8.99 -14.79
N GLY A 79 9.48 9.98 -13.94
CA GLY A 79 9.04 9.79 -12.56
C GLY A 79 10.18 10.05 -11.57
N GLU A 80 10.14 9.47 -10.40
CA GLU A 80 11.13 9.70 -9.34
C GLU A 80 11.36 8.44 -8.50
N SER A 81 12.63 8.11 -8.25
CA SER A 81 13.03 7.09 -7.28
C SER A 81 14.08 7.67 -6.35
N ARG A 82 13.85 7.55 -5.06
CA ARG A 82 14.77 8.02 -4.02
C ARG A 82 14.43 7.38 -2.68
N ILE A 83 15.35 7.45 -1.73
CA ILE A 83 15.08 7.06 -0.35
C ILE A 83 13.95 7.93 0.20
N SER A 84 12.87 7.29 0.66
CA SER A 84 11.66 7.92 1.19
C SER A 84 10.99 6.96 2.18
N PRO A 85 10.16 7.44 3.11
CA PRO A 85 9.36 6.57 3.98
C PRO A 85 8.43 5.62 3.22
N SER A 86 7.93 6.04 2.06
CA SER A 86 7.04 5.25 1.20
C SER A 86 7.15 5.70 -0.26
N ALA A 87 6.76 4.88 -1.22
CA ALA A 87 6.62 5.30 -2.62
C ALA A 87 5.46 6.29 -2.80
N ALA A 88 4.40 6.16 -2.01
CA ALA A 88 3.30 7.11 -1.98
C ALA A 88 3.78 8.52 -1.59
N ARG A 89 4.75 8.65 -0.65
CA ARG A 89 5.35 9.94 -0.30
C ARG A 89 6.01 10.61 -1.50
N ILE A 90 6.72 9.85 -2.32
CA ILE A 90 7.35 10.37 -3.53
C ILE A 90 6.30 10.90 -4.52
N ILE A 91 5.24 10.13 -4.77
CA ILE A 91 4.14 10.53 -5.65
C ILE A 91 3.44 11.79 -5.12
N TYR A 92 3.14 11.82 -3.81
CA TYR A 92 2.52 12.96 -3.15
C TYR A 92 3.31 14.25 -3.38
N GLU A 93 4.62 14.23 -3.15
CA GLU A 93 5.50 15.39 -3.32
C GLU A 93 5.72 15.74 -4.80
N TYR A 94 5.88 14.74 -5.66
CA TYR A 94 6.08 14.92 -7.11
C TYR A 94 4.91 15.69 -7.76
N TYR A 95 3.69 15.45 -7.32
CA TYR A 95 2.50 16.11 -7.86
C TYR A 95 2.07 17.37 -7.09
N GLY A 96 2.82 17.84 -6.09
CA GLY A 96 2.58 19.13 -5.43
C GLY A 96 2.10 19.05 -3.98
N GLY A 97 2.15 17.87 -3.36
CA GLY A 97 1.90 17.69 -1.93
C GLY A 97 0.50 18.13 -1.49
N LYS A 98 0.45 18.81 -0.34
CA LYS A 98 -0.80 19.24 0.31
C LYS A 98 -1.67 20.16 -0.56
N GLU A 99 -1.08 20.97 -1.40
CA GLU A 99 -1.82 21.87 -2.30
C GLU A 99 -2.64 21.08 -3.32
N ARG A 100 -2.08 19.99 -3.82
CA ARG A 100 -2.74 19.09 -4.79
C ARG A 100 -3.65 18.06 -4.12
N PHE A 101 -3.30 17.61 -2.92
CA PHE A 101 -3.95 16.53 -2.19
C PHE A 101 -4.37 16.96 -0.77
N PRO A 102 -5.27 17.95 -0.62
CA PRO A 102 -5.57 18.55 0.68
C PRO A 102 -6.18 17.58 1.70
N ASN A 103 -6.78 16.48 1.25
CA ASN A 103 -7.46 15.49 2.10
C ASN A 103 -6.63 14.22 2.36
N PHE A 104 -5.36 14.19 1.93
CA PHE A 104 -4.53 12.97 2.03
C PHE A 104 -3.52 13.01 3.18
N ASP A 105 -3.43 14.10 3.95
CA ASP A 105 -2.40 14.27 4.98
C ASP A 105 -2.39 13.10 5.99
N ASP A 106 -3.56 12.71 6.50
CA ASP A 106 -3.67 11.63 7.51
C ASP A 106 -3.33 10.26 6.91
N LEU A 107 -3.76 10.00 5.67
CA LEU A 107 -3.37 8.79 4.94
C LEU A 107 -1.86 8.74 4.76
N MET A 108 -1.26 9.84 4.33
CA MET A 108 0.19 9.92 4.09
C MET A 108 1.02 9.72 5.36
N LEU A 109 0.58 10.29 6.49
CA LEU A 109 1.24 10.07 7.79
C LEU A 109 1.20 8.60 8.20
N ALA A 110 0.06 7.95 8.00
CA ALA A 110 -0.10 6.53 8.35
C ALA A 110 0.71 5.62 7.43
N VAL A 111 0.70 5.86 6.13
CA VAL A 111 1.47 5.07 5.15
C VAL A 111 2.95 5.15 5.45
N ASP A 112 3.48 6.37 5.65
CA ASP A 112 4.89 6.58 5.98
C ASP A 112 5.31 5.81 7.23
N LYS A 113 4.49 5.83 8.29
CA LYS A 113 4.76 5.10 9.53
C LYS A 113 4.74 3.59 9.35
N VAL A 114 3.72 3.08 8.66
CA VAL A 114 3.53 1.63 8.49
C VAL A 114 4.61 1.05 7.59
N ASP A 115 4.95 1.71 6.51
CA ASP A 115 5.89 1.20 5.53
C ASP A 115 7.35 1.32 6.01
N SER A 116 7.72 2.43 6.64
CA SER A 116 9.06 2.62 7.24
C SER A 116 9.23 1.92 8.60
N GLY A 117 8.18 1.37 9.19
CA GLY A 117 8.21 0.71 10.50
C GLY A 117 8.33 1.66 11.70
N HIS A 118 8.10 2.96 11.54
CA HIS A 118 8.19 3.96 12.59
C HIS A 118 6.87 4.08 13.38
N LEU A 119 6.37 2.96 13.87
CA LEU A 119 5.18 2.89 14.72
C LEU A 119 5.55 2.91 16.21
N THR A 120 4.73 3.57 17.01
CA THR A 120 4.81 3.48 18.47
C THR A 120 4.27 2.14 18.98
N ALA A 121 4.62 1.74 20.19
CA ALA A 121 4.06 0.55 20.80
C ALA A 121 2.53 0.61 20.90
N GLU A 122 1.97 1.78 21.19
CA GLU A 122 0.51 1.97 21.25
C GLU A 122 -0.15 1.77 19.87
N GLU A 123 0.43 2.33 18.81
CA GLU A 123 -0.08 2.15 17.45
C GLU A 123 -0.01 0.68 16.97
N ILE A 124 0.96 -0.09 17.47
CA ILE A 124 1.08 -1.52 17.16
C ILE A 124 0.05 -2.34 17.94
N LEU A 125 -0.11 -2.05 19.23
CA LEU A 125 -0.98 -2.83 20.12
C LEU A 125 -2.46 -2.50 19.95
N ASN A 126 -2.77 -1.24 19.67
CA ASN A 126 -4.13 -0.69 19.54
C ASN A 126 -4.26 0.16 18.27
N PRO A 127 -4.07 -0.42 17.06
CA PRO A 127 -4.12 0.34 15.84
C PRO A 127 -5.50 0.93 15.59
N THR A 128 -5.54 2.17 15.13
CA THR A 128 -6.77 2.91 14.79
C THR A 128 -6.64 3.61 13.44
N GLY A 129 -7.76 4.07 12.89
CA GLY A 129 -7.76 4.88 11.68
C GLY A 129 -7.06 4.21 10.51
N TRP A 130 -6.26 4.98 9.80
CA TRP A 130 -5.49 4.50 8.64
C TRP A 130 -4.45 3.44 8.99
N ILE A 131 -3.87 3.47 10.20
CA ILE A 131 -2.93 2.43 10.65
C ILE A 131 -3.63 1.08 10.74
N LEU A 132 -4.85 1.04 11.30
CA LEU A 132 -5.64 -0.18 11.34
C LEU A 132 -5.96 -0.68 9.92
N ILE A 133 -6.38 0.19 9.01
CA ILE A 133 -6.61 -0.17 7.60
C ILE A 133 -5.33 -0.76 6.99
N GLY A 134 -4.18 -0.14 7.22
CA GLY A 134 -2.88 -0.66 6.79
C GLY A 134 -2.60 -2.07 7.31
N PHE A 135 -2.88 -2.33 8.59
CA PHE A 135 -2.70 -3.66 9.19
C PHE A 135 -3.65 -4.70 8.62
N LEU A 136 -4.88 -4.32 8.27
CA LEU A 136 -5.83 -5.23 7.60
C LEU A 136 -5.35 -5.62 6.20
N MET A 137 -4.56 -4.75 5.53
CA MET A 137 -4.01 -4.99 4.20
C MET A 137 -2.67 -5.71 4.22
N ASP A 138 -1.95 -5.69 5.34
CA ASP A 138 -0.61 -6.25 5.43
C ASP A 138 -0.66 -7.80 5.43
N PRO A 139 0.01 -8.47 4.49
CA PRO A 139 0.09 -9.92 4.47
C PRO A 139 0.76 -10.50 5.74
N ARG A 140 1.57 -9.72 6.46
CA ARG A 140 2.24 -10.12 7.70
C ARG A 140 1.26 -10.31 8.87
N THR A 141 0.13 -9.64 8.90
CA THR A 141 -0.90 -9.84 9.92
C THR A 141 -1.62 -11.19 9.80
N GLY A 142 -1.38 -11.91 8.70
CA GLY A 142 -1.96 -13.20 8.43
C GLY A 142 -3.39 -13.18 7.91
N LEU A 143 -4.04 -12.02 7.81
CA LEU A 143 -5.40 -11.92 7.27
C LEU A 143 -5.47 -12.34 5.80
N GLY A 144 -4.40 -12.16 5.03
CA GLY A 144 -4.31 -12.58 3.63
C GLY A 144 -4.46 -14.08 3.39
N ARG A 145 -4.31 -14.93 4.41
CA ARG A 145 -4.52 -16.39 4.33
C ARG A 145 -5.99 -16.82 4.39
N PHE A 146 -6.87 -15.97 4.93
CA PHE A 146 -8.29 -16.28 5.03
C PHE A 146 -9.01 -16.03 3.72
N ARG A 147 -9.91 -16.93 3.34
CA ARG A 147 -10.62 -16.89 2.05
C ARG A 147 -12.14 -16.74 2.21
N ASN A 148 -12.64 -16.75 3.44
CA ASN A 148 -14.08 -16.78 3.74
C ASN A 148 -14.66 -15.38 3.98
N PHE A 149 -14.12 -14.37 3.30
CA PHE A 149 -14.65 -13.02 3.33
C PHE A 149 -15.72 -12.83 2.23
N ARG A 150 -16.61 -11.86 2.43
CA ARG A 150 -17.66 -11.48 1.45
C ARG A 150 -17.09 -11.13 0.08
N ILE A 151 -15.95 -10.44 0.07
CA ILE A 151 -15.16 -10.15 -1.12
C ILE A 151 -13.70 -10.56 -0.89
N SER A 152 -13.01 -10.92 -1.93
CA SER A 152 -11.59 -11.26 -1.83
C SER A 152 -10.74 -10.06 -1.37
N ASN A 153 -9.52 -10.31 -0.89
CA ASN A 153 -8.60 -9.24 -0.54
C ASN A 153 -8.23 -8.37 -1.77
N TYR A 154 -8.14 -8.98 -2.95
CA TYR A 154 -7.94 -8.26 -4.19
C TYR A 154 -9.09 -7.27 -4.47
N GLN A 155 -10.34 -7.75 -4.42
CA GLN A 155 -11.52 -6.90 -4.60
C GLN A 155 -11.63 -5.80 -3.53
N LEU A 156 -11.20 -6.09 -2.29
CA LEU A 156 -11.15 -5.07 -1.26
C LEU A 156 -10.12 -3.99 -1.59
N MET A 157 -8.93 -4.37 -2.04
CA MET A 157 -7.91 -3.41 -2.47
C MET A 157 -8.40 -2.51 -3.61
N GLU A 158 -9.04 -3.08 -4.63
CA GLU A 158 -9.64 -2.31 -5.73
C GLU A 158 -10.69 -1.30 -5.21
N LYS A 159 -11.55 -1.75 -4.30
CA LYS A 159 -12.58 -0.90 -3.69
C LYS A 159 -11.95 0.24 -2.86
N LEU A 160 -10.97 -0.07 -2.01
CA LEU A 160 -10.30 0.90 -1.16
C LEU A 160 -9.53 1.95 -1.97
N LEU A 161 -8.93 1.57 -3.10
CA LEU A 161 -8.21 2.49 -3.97
C LEU A 161 -9.10 3.68 -4.37
N VAL A 162 -10.36 3.42 -4.69
CA VAL A 162 -11.35 4.45 -4.99
C VAL A 162 -11.85 5.16 -3.72
N CYS A 163 -12.11 4.40 -2.64
CA CYS A 163 -12.64 4.96 -1.40
C CYS A 163 -11.67 5.93 -0.72
N CYS A 164 -10.35 5.67 -0.77
CA CYS A 164 -9.33 6.54 -0.16
C CYS A 164 -9.37 7.99 -0.68
N ALA A 165 -9.81 8.19 -1.93
CA ALA A 165 -9.90 9.52 -2.52
C ALA A 165 -11.22 10.25 -2.18
N THR A 166 -12.28 9.51 -1.78
CA THR A 166 -13.65 10.04 -1.74
C THR A 166 -14.35 9.91 -0.39
N MET A 167 -13.84 9.07 0.50
CA MET A 167 -14.46 8.75 1.79
C MET A 167 -13.53 9.12 2.95
N SER A 168 -14.13 9.48 4.07
CA SER A 168 -13.38 9.62 5.34
C SER A 168 -12.93 8.25 5.87
N THR A 169 -11.91 8.25 6.71
CA THR A 169 -11.42 7.04 7.38
C THR A 169 -12.53 6.33 8.17
N GLU A 170 -13.39 7.12 8.83
CA GLU A 170 -14.51 6.58 9.60
C GLU A 170 -15.53 5.86 8.71
N GLU A 171 -15.89 6.45 7.58
CA GLU A 171 -16.79 5.81 6.60
C GLU A 171 -16.19 4.50 6.07
N ILE A 172 -14.89 4.48 5.76
CA ILE A 172 -14.19 3.27 5.30
C ILE A 172 -14.20 2.20 6.40
N LEU A 173 -13.87 2.56 7.65
CA LEU A 173 -13.87 1.63 8.77
C LEU A 173 -15.25 1.03 9.05
N ASN A 174 -16.33 1.77 8.76
CA ASN A 174 -17.70 1.30 8.94
C ASN A 174 -18.22 0.44 7.77
N MET A 175 -17.44 0.26 6.70
CA MET A 175 -17.85 -0.61 5.59
C MET A 175 -17.97 -2.08 6.06
N PRO A 176 -19.01 -2.82 5.65
CA PRO A 176 -19.19 -4.23 6.06
C PRO A 176 -18.00 -5.13 5.72
N ASP A 177 -17.35 -4.88 4.57
CA ASP A 177 -16.18 -5.65 4.12
C ASP A 177 -14.92 -5.37 4.97
N ILE A 178 -14.84 -4.20 5.60
CA ILE A 178 -13.78 -3.84 6.55
C ILE A 178 -14.13 -4.39 7.94
N GLN A 179 -15.39 -4.24 8.39
CA GLN A 179 -15.82 -4.69 9.71
C GLN A 179 -15.64 -6.20 9.91
N GLU A 180 -15.89 -7.02 8.89
CA GLU A 180 -15.63 -8.47 8.99
C GLU A 180 -14.14 -8.78 9.20
N ARG A 181 -13.25 -7.98 8.60
CA ARG A 181 -11.80 -8.12 8.78
C ARG A 181 -11.32 -7.60 10.13
N ILE A 182 -11.86 -6.47 10.61
CA ILE A 182 -11.59 -5.94 11.96
C ILE A 182 -11.96 -6.98 13.01
N LYS A 183 -13.13 -7.60 12.87
CA LYS A 183 -13.57 -8.66 13.79
C LYS A 183 -12.55 -9.80 13.85
N LEU A 184 -12.15 -10.32 12.68
CA LEU A 184 -11.17 -11.41 12.62
C LEU A 184 -9.79 -10.97 13.13
N TYR A 185 -9.35 -9.75 12.82
CA TYR A 185 -8.10 -9.20 13.33
C TYR A 185 -8.09 -9.17 14.87
N ASN A 186 -9.16 -8.69 15.49
CA ASN A 186 -9.28 -8.63 16.94
C ASN A 186 -9.30 -10.04 17.56
N GLU A 187 -10.04 -10.99 16.99
CA GLU A 187 -10.06 -12.39 17.42
C GLU A 187 -8.66 -13.03 17.37
N GLN A 188 -7.91 -12.81 16.29
CA GLN A 188 -6.54 -13.32 16.14
C GLN A 188 -5.56 -12.64 17.10
N THR A 189 -5.74 -11.35 17.36
CA THR A 189 -4.89 -10.59 18.30
C THR A 189 -5.08 -11.10 19.72
N GLU A 190 -6.32 -11.34 20.16
CA GLU A 190 -6.60 -11.89 21.48
C GLU A 190 -6.05 -13.32 21.64
N LEU A 191 -6.23 -14.17 20.62
CA LEU A 191 -5.64 -15.50 20.62
C LEU A 191 -4.11 -15.45 20.73
N PHE A 192 -3.49 -14.54 20.00
CA PHE A 192 -2.03 -14.36 20.04
C PHE A 192 -1.54 -13.91 21.42
N LYS A 193 -2.25 -12.96 22.08
CA LYS A 193 -1.94 -12.53 23.45
C LYS A 193 -2.03 -13.67 24.45
N GLN A 194 -3.07 -14.51 24.33
CA GLN A 194 -3.23 -15.70 25.18
C GLN A 194 -2.08 -16.69 24.99
N MET A 195 -1.73 -17.00 23.75
CA MET A 195 -0.60 -17.90 23.45
C MET A 195 0.73 -17.37 24.00
N ILE A 196 1.01 -16.07 23.88
CA ILE A 196 2.20 -15.46 24.49
C ILE A 196 2.15 -15.63 26.02
N ALA A 197 1.04 -15.32 26.66
CA ALA A 197 0.92 -15.43 28.12
C ALA A 197 1.11 -16.88 28.62
N GLU A 198 0.65 -17.88 27.86
CA GLU A 198 0.80 -19.30 28.20
C GLU A 198 2.23 -19.81 27.98
N HIS A 199 2.95 -19.34 26.95
CA HIS A 199 4.24 -19.89 26.54
C HIS A 199 5.44 -19.01 26.92
N SER A 200 5.25 -17.79 27.38
CA SER A 200 6.33 -16.88 27.83
C SER A 200 6.81 -17.14 29.25
N ARG A 201 6.36 -18.22 29.90
CA ARG A 201 6.82 -18.65 31.23
C ARG A 201 7.92 -19.70 31.14
N VAL A 202 8.93 -19.44 30.30
CA VAL A 202 10.15 -20.25 30.25
C VAL A 202 11.31 -19.43 30.81
#